data_a7814f0943f07b0577dd4e7c0f22fbef
#
_entry.id   a7814f0943f07b0577dd4e7c0f22fbef
#
_cell.length_a   1.000
_cell.length_b   1.000
_cell.length_c   1.000
_cell.angle_alpha   90.00
_cell.angle_beta   90.00
_cell.angle_gamma   90.00
#
_symmetry.space_group_name_H-M   'P 1'
#
loop_
_entity.id
_entity.type
_entity.pdbx_description
1 polymer ?
#
loop_
_entity_poly.entity_id
_entity_poly.type
_entity_poly.pdbx_seq_one_letter_code
_entity_poly.pdbx_strand_id
1 'polypeptide(L)'
;MQKICRIALAVSLSVSFSIGSNYAFAQDEALNEIPLPALAPETQHATASKRIAARFTRGHYKKVKIDDALSQEVFDRYIKQLDYGRNVFLATDIAEFKKHSLDFDDVFARGKLSIAYSIYNVNMQRRLERYQYALSLLDKDIVSDDKAQQPPFDFTTKEVYAYDREDAPWAQSKAELDELWRIKVKADALNLILAGKEWPKAKEVLTKRYKYAIKRLKQSESEDVFQLVMNSFARVVEPHTSYLSPRNAER
;
A
#
# COMPACT_ATOMS: atom_id res chain seq x y z
N MET A 1 79.30 -28.59 -11.50
CA MET A 1 78.25 -27.77 -12.11
C MET A 1 76.88 -28.13 -11.52
N GLN A 2 76.50 -27.39 -10.53
CA GLN A 2 75.19 -27.64 -9.82
C GLN A 2 74.12 -26.79 -10.50
N LYS A 3 73.05 -27.46 -10.92
CA LYS A 3 71.84 -26.84 -11.40
C LYS A 3 70.86 -26.66 -10.23
N ILE A 4 70.60 -25.41 -9.86
CA ILE A 4 69.63 -25.04 -8.83
C ILE A 4 68.24 -25.01 -9.48
N CYS A 5 67.36 -25.89 -8.99
CA CYS A 5 65.96 -25.93 -9.38
C CYS A 5 65.18 -24.93 -8.48
N ARG A 6 64.65 -23.84 -9.08
CA ARG A 6 63.76 -22.90 -8.37
C ARG A 6 62.32 -23.39 -8.46
N ILE A 7 61.78 -23.79 -7.33
CA ILE A 7 60.36 -24.06 -7.20
C ILE A 7 59.64 -22.72 -7.01
N ALA A 8 58.80 -22.36 -7.95
CA ALA A 8 57.89 -21.20 -7.82
C ALA A 8 56.61 -21.67 -7.10
N LEU A 9 56.40 -21.15 -5.90
CA LEU A 9 55.19 -21.37 -5.13
C LEU A 9 54.11 -20.38 -5.60
N ALA A 10 53.10 -20.86 -6.34
CA ALA A 10 51.94 -20.08 -6.72
C ALA A 10 50.96 -20.01 -5.56
N VAL A 11 50.89 -18.87 -4.89
CA VAL A 11 49.84 -18.57 -3.91
C VAL A 11 48.59 -18.10 -4.66
N SER A 12 47.61 -18.97 -4.80
CA SER A 12 46.29 -18.60 -5.32
C SER A 12 45.48 -17.89 -4.23
N LEU A 13 45.36 -16.58 -4.38
CA LEU A 13 44.52 -15.72 -3.54
C LEU A 13 43.08 -15.88 -3.99
N SER A 14 42.32 -16.72 -3.33
CA SER A 14 40.84 -16.82 -3.53
C SER A 14 40.16 -15.63 -2.84
N VAL A 15 39.90 -14.57 -3.61
CA VAL A 15 39.04 -13.48 -3.20
C VAL A 15 37.59 -13.94 -3.30
N SER A 16 37.02 -14.34 -2.20
CA SER A 16 35.59 -14.65 -2.11
C SER A 16 34.79 -13.34 -2.16
N PHE A 17 34.09 -13.14 -3.25
CA PHE A 17 33.31 -11.94 -3.51
C PHE A 17 32.00 -11.95 -2.73
N SER A 18 31.99 -11.36 -1.53
CA SER A 18 30.81 -11.14 -0.69
C SER A 18 30.15 -9.79 -1.03
N ILE A 19 29.79 -9.57 -2.32
CA ILE A 19 29.25 -8.26 -2.76
C ILE A 19 27.71 -8.23 -2.72
N GLY A 20 27.04 -9.39 -2.64
CA GLY A 20 25.58 -9.43 -2.75
C GLY A 20 24.79 -8.81 -1.59
N SER A 21 25.30 -8.88 -0.36
CA SER A 21 24.55 -8.45 0.83
C SER A 21 24.55 -6.94 1.06
N ASN A 22 25.64 -6.26 0.75
CA ASN A 22 25.78 -4.83 1.01
C ASN A 22 24.98 -3.95 0.05
N TYR A 23 24.74 -4.39 -1.19
CA TYR A 23 23.92 -3.64 -2.14
C TYR A 23 22.42 -3.65 -1.79
N ALA A 24 21.91 -4.75 -1.23
CA ALA A 24 20.51 -4.84 -0.81
C ALA A 24 20.24 -3.94 0.42
N PHE A 25 21.16 -3.89 1.38
CA PHE A 25 21.04 -3.02 2.56
C PHE A 25 21.14 -1.53 2.20
N ALA A 26 22.06 -1.14 1.32
CA ALA A 26 22.21 0.25 0.87
C ALA A 26 21.00 0.74 0.06
N GLN A 27 20.35 -0.13 -0.73
CA GLN A 27 19.11 0.22 -1.43
C GLN A 27 17.92 0.36 -0.47
N ASP A 28 17.85 -0.42 0.59
CA ASP A 28 16.79 -0.36 1.60
C ASP A 28 16.91 0.91 2.47
N GLU A 29 18.13 1.33 2.85
CA GLU A 29 18.35 2.60 3.56
C GLU A 29 18.00 3.82 2.69
N ALA A 30 18.44 3.84 1.44
CA ALA A 30 18.13 4.92 0.51
C ALA A 30 16.61 5.07 0.26
N LEU A 31 15.85 3.96 0.27
CA LEU A 31 14.41 4.00 0.13
C LEU A 31 13.69 4.57 1.37
N ASN A 32 14.25 4.42 2.56
CA ASN A 32 13.65 4.98 3.78
C ASN A 32 13.79 6.51 3.82
N GLU A 33 14.80 7.09 3.21
CA GLU A 33 15.05 8.53 3.16
C GLU A 33 14.17 9.26 2.13
N ILE A 34 13.62 8.55 1.12
CA ILE A 34 12.74 9.16 0.14
C ILE A 34 11.39 9.47 0.78
N PRO A 35 10.92 10.73 0.83
CA PRO A 35 9.61 11.06 1.33
C PRO A 35 8.50 10.50 0.42
N LEU A 36 7.28 10.41 0.95
CA LEU A 36 6.11 10.15 0.11
C LEU A 36 5.94 11.29 -0.92
N PRO A 37 5.58 10.97 -2.18
CA PRO A 37 5.26 12.00 -3.14
C PRO A 37 3.99 12.75 -2.72
N ALA A 38 3.98 14.07 -2.83
CA ALA A 38 2.78 14.88 -2.71
C ALA A 38 2.07 14.88 -4.08
N LEU A 39 1.08 13.99 -4.24
CA LEU A 39 0.39 13.82 -5.51
C LEU A 39 -0.67 14.90 -5.70
N ALA A 40 -0.71 15.46 -6.91
CA ALA A 40 -1.67 16.47 -7.33
C ALA A 40 -2.17 16.17 -8.75
N PRO A 41 -3.37 16.66 -9.12
CA PRO A 41 -3.86 16.51 -10.49
C PRO A 41 -2.94 17.19 -11.49
N GLU A 42 -2.67 16.51 -12.60
CA GLU A 42 -1.98 17.11 -13.74
C GLU A 42 -2.97 17.84 -14.65
N THR A 43 -2.47 18.75 -15.49
CA THR A 43 -3.33 19.61 -16.33
C THR A 43 -4.28 18.83 -17.24
N GLN A 44 -3.81 17.71 -17.79
CA GLN A 44 -4.62 16.84 -18.67
C GLN A 44 -5.75 16.13 -17.93
N HIS A 45 -5.60 15.84 -16.63
CA HIS A 45 -6.57 15.07 -15.84
C HIS A 45 -7.93 15.80 -15.76
N ALA A 46 -7.94 17.11 -15.57
CA ALA A 46 -9.18 17.90 -15.55
C ALA A 46 -9.96 17.82 -16.88
N THR A 47 -9.23 17.85 -18.00
CA THR A 47 -9.84 17.72 -19.33
C THR A 47 -10.32 16.29 -19.58
N ALA A 48 -9.52 15.28 -19.21
CA ALA A 48 -9.87 13.88 -19.36
C ALA A 48 -11.10 13.52 -18.51
N SER A 49 -11.18 13.97 -17.25
CA SER A 49 -12.34 13.77 -16.38
C SER A 49 -13.63 14.27 -17.02
N LYS A 50 -13.65 15.50 -17.51
CA LYS A 50 -14.81 16.09 -18.21
C LYS A 50 -15.20 15.31 -19.47
N ARG A 51 -14.22 14.85 -20.24
CA ARG A 51 -14.49 14.06 -21.47
C ARG A 51 -15.07 12.68 -21.13
N ILE A 52 -14.55 12.01 -20.12
CA ILE A 52 -15.06 10.73 -19.65
C ILE A 52 -16.50 10.90 -19.16
N ALA A 53 -16.76 11.90 -18.29
CA ALA A 53 -18.09 12.19 -17.80
C ALA A 53 -19.09 12.49 -18.95
N ALA A 54 -18.68 13.31 -19.93
CA ALA A 54 -19.51 13.61 -21.10
C ALA A 54 -19.82 12.36 -21.95
N ARG A 55 -18.89 11.40 -22.03
CA ARG A 55 -19.12 10.12 -22.73
C ARG A 55 -20.22 9.32 -22.08
N PHE A 56 -20.24 9.24 -20.74
CA PHE A 56 -21.26 8.51 -19.98
C PHE A 56 -22.61 9.25 -19.97
N THR A 57 -22.65 10.58 -19.91
CA THR A 57 -23.90 11.33 -19.88
C THR A 57 -24.60 11.42 -21.23
N ARG A 58 -23.82 11.46 -22.34
CA ARG A 58 -24.36 11.68 -23.70
C ARG A 58 -24.43 10.40 -24.53
N GLY A 59 -23.53 9.48 -24.35
CA GLY A 59 -23.34 8.30 -25.21
C GLY A 59 -23.73 6.98 -24.58
N HIS A 60 -24.07 6.94 -23.30
CA HIS A 60 -24.41 5.71 -22.60
C HIS A 60 -25.92 5.40 -22.77
N TYR A 61 -26.27 4.10 -22.86
CA TYR A 61 -27.67 3.66 -22.98
C TYR A 61 -28.51 4.03 -21.76
N LYS A 62 -27.91 4.08 -20.56
CA LYS A 62 -28.52 4.65 -19.36
C LYS A 62 -28.28 6.15 -19.34
N LYS A 63 -29.32 6.94 -19.13
CA LYS A 63 -29.19 8.37 -18.88
C LYS A 63 -28.59 8.59 -17.49
N VAL A 64 -27.32 8.96 -17.42
CA VAL A 64 -26.60 9.26 -16.19
C VAL A 64 -26.73 10.75 -15.90
N LYS A 65 -27.21 11.07 -14.71
CA LYS A 65 -27.12 12.42 -14.15
C LYS A 65 -25.89 12.52 -13.25
N ILE A 66 -25.13 13.58 -13.40
CA ILE A 66 -24.05 13.93 -12.49
C ILE A 66 -24.67 14.89 -11.46
N ASP A 67 -25.10 14.34 -10.34
CA ASP A 67 -25.79 15.01 -9.25
C ASP A 67 -25.27 14.50 -7.89
N ASP A 68 -25.82 15.04 -6.80
CA ASP A 68 -25.44 14.72 -5.44
C ASP A 68 -25.57 13.22 -5.13
N ALA A 69 -26.58 12.55 -5.68
CA ALA A 69 -26.77 11.12 -5.48
C ALA A 69 -25.62 10.31 -6.07
N LEU A 70 -25.25 10.60 -7.32
CA LEU A 70 -24.09 10.01 -7.98
C LEU A 70 -22.78 10.36 -7.24
N SER A 71 -22.66 11.62 -6.79
CA SER A 71 -21.51 12.09 -6.02
C SER A 71 -21.29 11.22 -4.77
N GLN A 72 -22.33 11.00 -3.99
CA GLN A 72 -22.28 10.16 -2.78
C GLN A 72 -21.89 8.72 -3.11
N GLU A 73 -22.48 8.10 -4.12
CA GLU A 73 -22.13 6.71 -4.51
C GLU A 73 -20.69 6.57 -4.95
N VAL A 74 -20.18 7.55 -5.73
CA VAL A 74 -18.78 7.54 -6.17
C VAL A 74 -17.83 7.77 -5.00
N PHE A 75 -18.16 8.69 -4.10
CA PHE A 75 -17.40 8.92 -2.88
C PHE A 75 -17.30 7.64 -2.04
N ASP A 76 -18.42 6.99 -1.75
CA ASP A 76 -18.45 5.76 -0.94
C ASP A 76 -17.61 4.66 -1.59
N ARG A 77 -17.73 4.51 -2.91
CA ARG A 77 -16.93 3.56 -3.66
C ARG A 77 -15.44 3.89 -3.63
N TYR A 78 -15.08 5.16 -3.73
CA TYR A 78 -13.69 5.62 -3.67
C TYR A 78 -13.07 5.33 -2.30
N ILE A 79 -13.77 5.65 -1.22
CA ILE A 79 -13.33 5.32 0.15
C ILE A 79 -13.19 3.80 0.32
N LYS A 80 -14.17 3.02 -0.14
CA LYS A 80 -14.11 1.56 -0.10
C LYS A 80 -12.91 0.98 -0.86
N GLN A 81 -12.55 1.53 -2.01
CA GLN A 81 -11.35 1.10 -2.75
C GLN A 81 -10.06 1.44 -2.01
N LEU A 82 -10.02 2.57 -1.32
CA LEU A 82 -8.85 3.00 -0.54
C LEU A 82 -8.66 2.21 0.76
N ASP A 83 -9.75 1.80 1.41
CA ASP A 83 -9.71 1.11 2.70
C ASP A 83 -10.86 0.10 2.85
N TYR A 84 -10.89 -0.91 1.98
CA TYR A 84 -11.90 -1.98 2.01
C TYR A 84 -11.98 -2.67 3.37
N GLY A 85 -10.83 -2.98 3.98
CA GLY A 85 -10.75 -3.66 5.27
C GLY A 85 -10.89 -2.75 6.49
N ARG A 86 -11.16 -1.45 6.30
CA ARG A 86 -11.30 -0.44 7.37
C ARG A 86 -10.20 -0.57 8.43
N ASN A 87 -8.96 -0.65 7.94
CA ASN A 87 -7.77 -0.84 8.77
C ASN A 87 -6.64 0.15 8.43
N VAL A 88 -6.95 1.19 7.67
CA VAL A 88 -6.00 2.24 7.26
C VAL A 88 -6.44 3.60 7.83
N PHE A 89 -7.65 4.05 7.52
CA PHE A 89 -8.17 5.32 7.99
C PHE A 89 -8.64 5.25 9.45
N LEU A 90 -8.62 6.42 10.10
CA LEU A 90 -9.33 6.65 11.36
C LEU A 90 -10.75 7.13 11.09
N ALA A 91 -11.65 6.93 12.05
CA ALA A 91 -13.01 7.47 11.98
C ALA A 91 -13.03 9.00 11.80
N THR A 92 -12.05 9.70 12.36
CA THR A 92 -11.88 11.16 12.18
C THR A 92 -11.52 11.53 10.75
N ASP A 93 -10.68 10.73 10.06
CA ASP A 93 -10.35 10.95 8.64
C ASP A 93 -11.63 10.81 7.79
N ILE A 94 -12.41 9.75 8.04
CA ILE A 94 -13.67 9.52 7.34
C ILE A 94 -14.70 10.63 7.60
N ALA A 95 -14.79 11.12 8.83
CA ALA A 95 -15.69 12.23 9.16
C ALA A 95 -15.31 13.51 8.40
N GLU A 96 -14.02 13.80 8.25
CA GLU A 96 -13.54 14.92 7.45
C GLU A 96 -13.86 14.75 5.97
N PHE A 97 -13.57 13.57 5.40
CA PHE A 97 -13.83 13.29 3.99
C PHE A 97 -15.31 13.36 3.65
N LYS A 98 -16.21 12.92 4.54
CA LYS A 98 -17.67 12.97 4.34
C LYS A 98 -18.21 14.37 4.12
N LYS A 99 -17.54 15.42 4.62
CA LYS A 99 -17.94 16.82 4.35
C LYS A 99 -17.88 17.15 2.85
N HIS A 100 -17.11 16.38 2.09
CA HIS A 100 -16.89 16.52 0.66
C HIS A 100 -17.55 15.44 -0.19
N SER A 101 -18.44 14.64 0.39
CA SER A 101 -19.06 13.52 -0.32
C SER A 101 -19.94 13.99 -1.51
N LEU A 102 -20.44 15.21 -1.46
CA LEU A 102 -21.24 15.81 -2.54
C LEU A 102 -20.40 16.58 -3.56
N ASP A 103 -19.09 16.79 -3.32
CA ASP A 103 -18.20 17.51 -4.23
C ASP A 103 -17.67 16.63 -5.39
N PHE A 104 -17.98 15.33 -5.38
CA PHE A 104 -17.50 14.40 -6.43
C PHE A 104 -18.21 14.56 -7.77
N ASP A 105 -19.39 15.17 -7.81
CA ASP A 105 -20.02 15.60 -9.06
C ASP A 105 -19.15 16.63 -9.78
N ASP A 106 -18.57 17.59 -9.07
CA ASP A 106 -17.65 18.60 -9.58
C ASP A 106 -16.32 18.02 -10.10
N VAL A 107 -15.86 16.87 -9.54
CA VAL A 107 -14.72 16.12 -10.06
C VAL A 107 -14.95 15.75 -11.53
N PHE A 108 -16.17 15.32 -11.86
CA PHE A 108 -16.51 14.84 -13.20
C PHE A 108 -17.07 15.96 -14.10
N ALA A 109 -17.98 16.79 -13.58
CA ALA A 109 -18.59 17.86 -14.37
C ALA A 109 -17.60 19.01 -14.67
N ARG A 110 -16.73 19.34 -13.73
CA ARG A 110 -15.85 20.52 -13.79
C ARG A 110 -14.36 20.18 -13.77
N GLY A 111 -13.98 18.92 -13.49
CA GLY A 111 -12.58 18.50 -13.39
C GLY A 111 -11.89 18.99 -12.11
N LYS A 112 -12.64 19.23 -11.03
CA LYS A 112 -12.11 19.64 -9.72
C LYS A 112 -11.59 18.44 -8.92
N LEU A 113 -10.44 17.91 -9.30
CA LEU A 113 -9.89 16.65 -8.78
C LEU A 113 -9.23 16.78 -7.41
N SER A 114 -8.99 17.99 -6.90
CA SER A 114 -8.16 18.23 -5.70
C SER A 114 -8.59 17.43 -4.48
N ILE A 115 -9.90 17.30 -4.24
CA ILE A 115 -10.41 16.55 -3.10
C ILE A 115 -10.05 15.07 -3.14
N ALA A 116 -10.16 14.43 -4.29
CA ALA A 116 -9.80 13.03 -4.44
C ALA A 116 -8.31 12.79 -4.19
N TYR A 117 -7.46 13.70 -4.68
CA TYR A 117 -6.01 13.63 -4.42
C TYR A 117 -5.67 13.89 -2.96
N SER A 118 -6.37 14.82 -2.30
CA SER A 118 -6.18 15.06 -0.85
C SER A 118 -6.49 13.81 -0.03
N ILE A 119 -7.61 13.14 -0.31
CA ILE A 119 -7.98 11.88 0.34
C ILE A 119 -6.93 10.79 0.08
N TYR A 120 -6.44 10.68 -1.16
CA TYR A 120 -5.42 9.70 -1.50
C TYR A 120 -4.09 9.96 -0.79
N ASN A 121 -3.65 11.22 -0.69
CA ASN A 121 -2.44 11.59 0.04
C ASN A 121 -2.54 11.21 1.53
N VAL A 122 -3.70 11.43 2.16
CA VAL A 122 -3.95 10.96 3.54
C VAL A 122 -3.88 9.43 3.60
N ASN A 123 -4.46 8.72 2.62
CA ASN A 123 -4.38 7.25 2.56
C ASN A 123 -2.92 6.77 2.50
N MET A 124 -2.09 7.38 1.66
CA MET A 124 -0.67 7.02 1.57
C MET A 124 0.06 7.23 2.90
N GLN A 125 -0.19 8.36 3.56
CA GLN A 125 0.41 8.66 4.86
C GLN A 125 -0.01 7.63 5.92
N ARG A 126 -1.31 7.33 6.01
CA ARG A 126 -1.83 6.32 6.95
C ARG A 126 -1.26 4.93 6.66
N ARG A 127 -1.16 4.53 5.39
CA ARG A 127 -0.54 3.25 5.01
C ARG A 127 0.93 3.20 5.40
N LEU A 128 1.68 4.27 5.19
CA LEU A 128 3.08 4.33 5.60
C LEU A 128 3.23 4.11 7.11
N GLU A 129 2.42 4.84 7.92
CA GLU A 129 2.39 4.68 9.38
C GLU A 129 2.09 3.22 9.79
N ARG A 130 1.15 2.57 9.11
CA ARG A 130 0.78 1.17 9.39
C ARG A 130 1.89 0.19 9.05
N TYR A 131 2.53 0.35 7.91
CA TYR A 131 3.63 -0.54 7.50
C TYR A 131 4.88 -0.34 8.37
N GLN A 132 5.18 0.90 8.77
CA GLN A 132 6.26 1.18 9.72
C GLN A 132 5.97 0.58 11.11
N TYR A 133 4.73 0.69 11.58
CA TYR A 133 4.31 0.06 12.81
C TYR A 133 4.43 -1.46 12.75
N ALA A 134 3.99 -2.09 11.67
CA ALA A 134 4.15 -3.53 11.48
C ALA A 134 5.63 -3.96 11.48
N LEU A 135 6.51 -3.21 10.82
CA LEU A 135 7.95 -3.46 10.86
C LEU A 135 8.49 -3.34 12.30
N SER A 136 8.09 -2.31 13.05
CA SER A 136 8.52 -2.13 14.44
C SER A 136 8.08 -3.27 15.37
N LEU A 137 6.95 -3.93 15.09
CA LEU A 137 6.52 -5.12 15.81
C LEU A 137 7.42 -6.33 15.51
N LEU A 138 7.80 -6.49 14.24
CA LEU A 138 8.65 -7.60 13.80
C LEU A 138 10.09 -7.48 14.30
N ASP A 139 10.55 -6.26 14.61
CA ASP A 139 11.90 -6.01 15.13
C ASP A 139 12.03 -6.24 16.64
N LYS A 140 10.93 -6.54 17.35
CA LYS A 140 10.91 -6.80 18.80
C LYS A 140 11.17 -8.28 19.14
N ASP A 141 12.12 -8.93 18.47
CA ASP A 141 12.44 -10.32 18.74
C ASP A 141 12.79 -10.55 20.22
N ILE A 142 12.27 -11.63 20.77
CA ILE A 142 12.70 -12.16 22.06
C ILE A 142 13.85 -13.14 21.75
N VAL A 143 15.03 -12.86 22.29
CA VAL A 143 16.17 -13.78 22.22
C VAL A 143 16.13 -14.66 23.45
N SER A 144 15.93 -15.97 23.27
CA SER A 144 15.97 -16.96 24.35
C SER A 144 17.40 -17.28 24.74
N ASP A 145 17.58 -17.94 25.91
CA ASP A 145 18.89 -18.30 26.46
C ASP A 145 19.71 -19.20 25.50
N ASP A 146 19.07 -19.98 24.67
CA ASP A 146 19.67 -20.78 23.59
C ASP A 146 19.98 -19.99 22.30
N LYS A 147 19.81 -18.65 22.33
CA LYS A 147 19.97 -17.73 21.20
C LYS A 147 18.98 -17.97 20.05
N ALA A 148 17.95 -18.77 20.24
CA ALA A 148 16.89 -18.90 19.24
C ALA A 148 16.03 -17.62 19.23
N GLN A 149 15.81 -17.08 18.04
CA GLN A 149 14.88 -15.95 17.86
C GLN A 149 13.45 -16.45 18.07
N GLN A 150 12.75 -15.84 19.01
CA GLN A 150 11.35 -16.13 19.30
C GLN A 150 10.46 -15.01 18.76
N PRO A 151 9.23 -15.33 18.32
CA PRO A 151 8.27 -14.30 17.90
C PRO A 151 7.89 -13.40 19.08
N PRO A 152 7.70 -12.09 18.83
CA PRO A 152 7.26 -11.14 19.86
C PRO A 152 5.76 -11.27 20.16
N PHE A 153 5.14 -12.36 19.76
CA PHE A 153 3.70 -12.61 19.88
C PHE A 153 3.44 -13.83 20.74
N ASP A 154 2.50 -13.70 21.67
CA ASP A 154 1.96 -14.83 22.42
C ASP A 154 0.85 -15.50 21.61
N PHE A 155 1.14 -16.65 21.00
CA PHE A 155 0.18 -17.42 20.21
C PHE A 155 -0.77 -18.27 21.05
N THR A 156 -0.65 -18.30 22.37
CA THR A 156 -1.57 -19.04 23.26
C THR A 156 -2.86 -18.24 23.55
N THR A 157 -2.84 -16.93 23.34
CA THR A 157 -3.99 -16.06 23.54
C THR A 157 -5.03 -16.25 22.44
N LYS A 158 -6.31 -16.24 22.81
CA LYS A 158 -7.45 -16.38 21.87
C LYS A 158 -7.80 -15.05 21.22
N GLU A 159 -6.88 -14.50 20.44
CA GLU A 159 -7.12 -13.31 19.63
C GLU A 159 -7.49 -13.70 18.20
N VAL A 160 -8.45 -13.00 17.62
CA VAL A 160 -8.94 -13.28 16.27
C VAL A 160 -8.84 -12.03 15.42
N TYR A 161 -8.21 -12.14 14.25
CA TYR A 161 -8.28 -11.13 13.21
C TYR A 161 -9.34 -11.53 12.18
N ALA A 162 -10.39 -10.73 12.06
CA ALA A 162 -11.36 -10.89 10.99
C ALA A 162 -10.80 -10.32 9.68
N TYR A 163 -10.64 -11.16 8.67
CA TYR A 163 -10.15 -10.70 7.34
C TYR A 163 -11.24 -10.00 6.54
N ASP A 164 -12.49 -10.43 6.68
CA ASP A 164 -13.65 -9.71 6.14
C ASP A 164 -14.05 -8.61 7.12
N ARG A 165 -13.73 -7.37 6.74
CA ARG A 165 -13.94 -6.18 7.56
C ARG A 165 -14.67 -5.07 6.82
N GLU A 166 -15.32 -5.38 5.70
CA GLU A 166 -16.01 -4.39 4.87
C GLU A 166 -17.00 -3.52 5.68
N ASP A 167 -17.70 -4.13 6.63
CA ASP A 167 -18.69 -3.46 7.48
C ASP A 167 -18.21 -3.19 8.92
N ALA A 168 -16.93 -3.45 9.23
CA ALA A 168 -16.40 -3.15 10.53
C ALA A 168 -16.34 -1.62 10.78
N PRO A 169 -16.44 -1.14 12.03
CA PRO A 169 -16.22 0.28 12.32
C PRO A 169 -14.76 0.67 12.02
N TRP A 170 -14.54 1.92 11.60
CA TRP A 170 -13.20 2.50 11.59
C TRP A 170 -12.73 2.77 13.00
N ALA A 171 -11.45 2.55 13.26
CA ALA A 171 -10.83 2.80 14.55
C ALA A 171 -11.00 4.28 14.97
N GLN A 172 -11.36 4.49 16.23
CA GLN A 172 -11.62 5.83 16.78
C GLN A 172 -10.31 6.54 17.14
N SER A 173 -9.24 5.80 17.38
CA SER A 173 -7.95 6.34 17.78
C SER A 173 -6.79 5.57 17.12
N LYS A 174 -5.61 6.22 17.14
CA LYS A 174 -4.37 5.56 16.73
C LYS A 174 -4.09 4.30 17.56
N ALA A 175 -4.36 4.34 18.85
CA ALA A 175 -4.13 3.19 19.75
C ALA A 175 -5.00 1.99 19.38
N GLU A 176 -6.28 2.22 19.06
CA GLU A 176 -7.19 1.17 18.59
C GLU A 176 -6.73 0.60 17.23
N LEU A 177 -6.28 1.47 16.33
CA LEU A 177 -5.76 1.04 15.03
C LEU A 177 -4.41 0.29 15.19
N ASP A 178 -3.55 0.71 16.11
CA ASP A 178 -2.29 0.02 16.43
C ASP A 178 -2.58 -1.40 16.98
N GLU A 179 -3.58 -1.55 17.86
CA GLU A 179 -3.98 -2.85 18.39
C GLU A 179 -4.55 -3.75 17.29
N LEU A 180 -5.40 -3.22 16.41
CA LEU A 180 -5.90 -3.96 15.24
C LEU A 180 -4.75 -4.47 14.38
N TRP A 181 -3.73 -3.65 14.14
CA TRP A 181 -2.56 -4.03 13.35
C TRP A 181 -1.65 -5.01 14.09
N ARG A 182 -1.53 -4.91 15.42
CA ARG A 182 -0.82 -5.90 16.22
C ARG A 182 -1.43 -7.30 16.04
N ILE A 183 -2.76 -7.38 16.18
CA ILE A 183 -3.50 -8.65 15.99
C ILE A 183 -3.35 -9.14 14.54
N LYS A 184 -3.41 -8.23 13.55
CA LYS A 184 -3.22 -8.57 12.14
C LYS A 184 -1.86 -9.16 11.86
N VAL A 185 -0.79 -8.51 12.32
CA VAL A 185 0.60 -8.99 12.11
C VAL A 185 0.83 -10.32 12.81
N LYS A 186 0.30 -10.49 14.03
CA LYS A 186 0.31 -11.75 14.76
C LYS A 186 -0.39 -12.87 13.97
N ALA A 187 -1.58 -12.61 13.42
CA ALA A 187 -2.32 -13.58 12.61
C ALA A 187 -1.57 -13.94 11.31
N ASP A 188 -0.99 -12.95 10.63
CA ASP A 188 -0.18 -13.17 9.43
C ASP A 188 1.07 -14.03 9.76
N ALA A 189 1.72 -13.78 10.91
CA ALA A 189 2.85 -14.59 11.40
C ALA A 189 2.43 -16.02 11.72
N LEU A 190 1.34 -16.19 12.47
CA LEU A 190 0.78 -17.50 12.81
C LEU A 190 0.47 -18.33 11.56
N ASN A 191 -0.14 -17.73 10.54
CA ASN A 191 -0.45 -18.41 9.29
C ASN A 191 0.81 -18.93 8.57
N LEU A 192 1.91 -18.17 8.60
CA LEU A 192 3.19 -18.61 8.03
C LEU A 192 3.82 -19.77 8.84
N ILE A 193 3.71 -19.73 10.17
CA ILE A 193 4.21 -20.79 11.06
C ILE A 193 3.39 -22.07 10.87
N LEU A 194 2.07 -21.98 10.81
CA LEU A 194 1.18 -23.11 10.53
C LEU A 194 1.41 -23.70 9.13
N ALA A 195 1.88 -22.90 8.19
CA ALA A 195 2.32 -23.35 6.86
C ALA A 195 3.74 -23.96 6.86
N GLY A 196 4.31 -24.27 8.05
CA GLY A 196 5.58 -24.95 8.21
C GLY A 196 6.83 -24.07 8.14
N LYS A 197 6.69 -22.74 8.29
CA LYS A 197 7.84 -21.85 8.35
C LYS A 197 8.26 -21.63 9.80
N GLU A 198 9.56 -21.76 10.08
CA GLU A 198 10.13 -21.30 11.34
C GLU A 198 10.06 -19.77 11.45
N TRP A 199 10.08 -19.25 12.68
CA TRP A 199 9.93 -17.81 12.94
C TRP A 199 10.91 -16.92 12.16
N PRO A 200 12.23 -17.21 12.09
CA PRO A 200 13.15 -16.35 11.32
C PRO A 200 12.73 -16.19 9.86
N LYS A 201 12.21 -17.28 9.25
CA LYS A 201 11.73 -17.25 7.88
C LYS A 201 10.38 -16.55 7.73
N ALA A 202 9.47 -16.72 8.69
CA ALA A 202 8.21 -16.00 8.72
C ALA A 202 8.44 -14.48 8.87
N LYS A 203 9.34 -14.07 9.77
CA LYS A 203 9.77 -12.68 9.94
C LYS A 203 10.34 -12.10 8.66
N GLU A 204 11.26 -12.82 8.00
CA GLU A 204 11.84 -12.38 6.72
C GLU A 204 10.77 -12.11 5.67
N VAL A 205 9.79 -13.02 5.53
CA VAL A 205 8.69 -12.89 4.55
C VAL A 205 7.83 -11.66 4.85
N LEU A 206 7.45 -11.46 6.11
CA LEU A 206 6.62 -10.32 6.52
C LEU A 206 7.38 -9.00 6.36
N THR A 207 8.64 -8.96 6.77
CA THR A 207 9.50 -7.78 6.61
C THR A 207 9.62 -7.38 5.14
N LYS A 208 9.91 -8.32 4.25
CA LYS A 208 9.96 -8.07 2.80
C LYS A 208 8.62 -7.57 2.26
N ARG A 209 7.49 -8.12 2.72
CA ARG A 209 6.14 -7.70 2.31
C ARG A 209 5.90 -6.22 2.65
N TYR A 210 6.18 -5.80 3.88
CA TYR A 210 5.94 -4.41 4.31
C TYR A 210 6.93 -3.44 3.68
N LYS A 211 8.22 -3.79 3.55
CA LYS A 211 9.22 -2.98 2.84
C LYS A 211 8.82 -2.78 1.37
N TYR A 212 8.37 -3.84 0.70
CA TYR A 212 7.86 -3.73 -0.67
C TYR A 212 6.62 -2.84 -0.77
N ALA A 213 5.69 -2.95 0.19
CA ALA A 213 4.51 -2.10 0.23
C ALA A 213 4.89 -0.61 0.41
N ILE A 214 5.85 -0.29 1.29
CA ILE A 214 6.39 1.07 1.44
C ILE A 214 7.03 1.56 0.13
N LYS A 215 7.85 0.72 -0.52
CA LYS A 215 8.44 1.05 -1.82
C LYS A 215 7.37 1.40 -2.86
N ARG A 216 6.29 0.62 -2.92
CA ARG A 216 5.16 0.88 -3.83
C ARG A 216 4.47 2.21 -3.53
N LEU A 217 4.25 2.57 -2.26
CA LEU A 217 3.71 3.88 -1.89
C LEU A 217 4.57 5.03 -2.39
N LYS A 218 5.90 4.90 -2.24
CA LYS A 218 6.86 5.93 -2.67
C LYS A 218 6.98 6.07 -4.20
N GLN A 219 6.53 5.06 -4.93
CA GLN A 219 6.49 5.02 -6.38
C GLN A 219 5.11 5.38 -6.97
N SER A 220 4.15 5.78 -6.12
CA SER A 220 2.84 6.21 -6.60
C SER A 220 2.94 7.47 -7.46
N GLU A 221 2.20 7.49 -8.55
CA GLU A 221 2.16 8.57 -9.52
C GLU A 221 0.78 9.24 -9.55
N SER A 222 0.71 10.46 -10.05
CA SER A 222 -0.54 11.21 -10.19
C SER A 222 -1.59 10.46 -11.03
N GLU A 223 -1.15 9.77 -12.08
CA GLU A 223 -2.01 8.95 -12.94
C GLU A 223 -2.66 7.77 -12.19
N ASP A 224 -2.00 7.18 -11.19
CA ASP A 224 -2.58 6.09 -10.39
C ASP A 224 -3.82 6.58 -9.63
N VAL A 225 -3.75 7.79 -9.06
CA VAL A 225 -4.88 8.43 -8.38
C VAL A 225 -6.00 8.73 -9.36
N PHE A 226 -5.65 9.33 -10.50
CA PHE A 226 -6.62 9.64 -11.55
C PHE A 226 -7.36 8.38 -12.02
N GLN A 227 -6.63 7.31 -12.31
CA GLN A 227 -7.22 6.02 -12.70
C GLN A 227 -8.17 5.48 -11.63
N LEU A 228 -7.80 5.58 -10.35
CA LEU A 228 -8.63 5.10 -9.25
C LEU A 228 -9.95 5.88 -9.14
N VAL A 229 -9.87 7.21 -9.23
CA VAL A 229 -11.05 8.10 -9.20
C VAL A 229 -11.96 7.83 -10.39
N MET A 230 -11.41 7.75 -11.61
CA MET A 230 -12.19 7.46 -12.82
C MET A 230 -12.83 6.07 -12.76
N ASN A 231 -12.16 5.09 -12.19
CA ASN A 231 -12.72 3.76 -11.99
C ASN A 231 -13.82 3.73 -10.92
N SER A 232 -13.73 4.57 -9.89
CA SER A 232 -14.81 4.72 -8.92
C SER A 232 -16.09 5.23 -9.61
N PHE A 233 -15.97 6.24 -10.47
CA PHE A 233 -17.08 6.77 -11.27
C PHE A 233 -17.59 5.74 -12.28
N ALA A 234 -16.72 5.21 -13.13
CA ALA A 234 -17.11 4.30 -14.20
C ALA A 234 -17.89 3.10 -13.69
N ARG A 235 -17.47 2.51 -12.58
CA ARG A 235 -18.10 1.31 -12.00
C ARG A 235 -19.39 1.59 -11.23
N VAL A 236 -19.64 2.82 -10.81
CA VAL A 236 -20.97 3.22 -10.29
C VAL A 236 -21.95 3.31 -11.45
N VAL A 237 -21.52 3.88 -12.57
CA VAL A 237 -22.37 4.03 -13.76
C VAL A 237 -22.60 2.68 -14.47
N GLU A 238 -21.53 1.91 -14.66
CA GLU A 238 -21.55 0.63 -15.34
C GLU A 238 -20.50 -0.33 -14.70
N PRO A 239 -20.93 -1.37 -13.97
CA PRO A 239 -20.05 -2.25 -13.21
C PRO A 239 -18.94 -2.94 -14.03
N HIS A 240 -19.17 -3.12 -15.34
CA HIS A 240 -18.24 -3.80 -16.25
C HIS A 240 -17.30 -2.86 -17.01
N THR A 241 -17.43 -1.56 -16.80
CA THR A 241 -16.58 -0.55 -17.45
C THR A 241 -15.45 -0.12 -16.52
N SER A 242 -14.25 0.06 -17.10
CA SER A 242 -13.10 0.60 -16.40
C SER A 242 -12.34 1.58 -17.28
N TYR A 243 -11.73 2.57 -16.63
CA TYR A 243 -10.73 3.43 -17.22
C TYR A 243 -9.36 2.77 -17.13
N LEU A 244 -8.64 2.76 -18.23
CA LEU A 244 -7.22 2.38 -18.27
C LEU A 244 -6.41 3.62 -18.59
N SER A 245 -5.34 3.85 -17.84
CA SER A 245 -4.38 4.90 -18.19
C SER A 245 -3.72 4.61 -19.55
N PRO A 246 -3.27 5.61 -20.29
CA PRO A 246 -2.58 5.40 -21.57
C PRO A 246 -1.45 4.38 -21.46
N ARG A 247 -0.64 4.48 -20.39
CA ARG A 247 0.47 3.53 -20.12
C ARG A 247 0.00 2.08 -19.93
N ASN A 248 -1.20 1.87 -19.39
CA ASN A 248 -1.75 0.53 -19.17
C ASN A 248 -2.57 0.02 -20.35
N ALA A 249 -3.02 0.90 -21.24
CA ALA A 249 -3.76 0.53 -22.45
C ALA A 249 -2.84 0.05 -23.59
N GLU A 250 -1.54 0.36 -23.52
CA GLU A 250 -0.53 -0.01 -24.54
C GLU A 250 0.17 -1.36 -24.22
N ARG A 251 -0.19 -2.01 -23.11
CA ARG A 251 0.33 -3.33 -22.70
C ARG A 251 -0.69 -4.44 -22.99
#